data_9813a3eb3b75286aef6c79ec8e28cd5c
#
_entry.id   9813a3eb3b75286aef6c79ec8e28cd5c
#
_cell.length_a   1.000
_cell.length_b   1.000
_cell.length_c   1.000
_cell.angle_alpha   90.00
_cell.angle_beta   90.00
_cell.angle_gamma   90.00
#
_symmetry.space_group_name_H-M   'P 1'
#
loop_
_entity.id
_entity.type
_entity.pdbx_description
1 polymer ?
#
loop_
_entity_poly.entity_id
_entity_poly.type
_entity_poly.pdbx_seq_one_letter_code
_entity_poly.pdbx_strand_id
1 'polypeptide(L)'
;MKTRIFTSGILMRRGRMLILKRKPDDERNPDKWDCVGGHFLAEESAEDCILREAKEETGLDVKIKGHGLVFEYLDKYGRAVGIPFLLQAESTRVALSEHADYKWVSLHELKDYNCVPEIGRALVALKLIKGRN
;
A
#
# COMPACT_ATOMS: atom_id res chain seq x y z
N MET A 1 -8.72 5.19 22.35
CA MET A 1 -8.38 5.11 20.91
C MET A 1 -7.34 4.03 20.70
N LYS A 2 -7.51 3.24 19.66
CA LYS A 2 -6.55 2.19 19.32
C LYS A 2 -5.45 2.73 18.41
N THR A 3 -4.28 2.11 18.51
CA THR A 3 -3.20 2.30 17.56
C THR A 3 -3.15 1.09 16.64
N ARG A 4 -3.23 1.34 15.34
CA ARG A 4 -3.09 0.30 14.31
C ARG A 4 -1.71 0.44 13.68
N ILE A 5 -0.98 -0.66 13.60
CA ILE A 5 0.34 -0.70 12.94
C ILE A 5 0.23 -1.64 11.75
N PHE A 6 0.67 -1.16 10.59
CA PHE A 6 0.54 -1.92 9.34
C PHE A 6 1.70 -1.59 8.41
N THR A 7 1.88 -2.44 7.39
CA THR A 7 2.83 -2.17 6.31
C THR A 7 2.11 -1.57 5.11
N SER A 8 2.81 -0.72 4.36
CA SER A 8 2.31 -0.14 3.10
C SER A 8 3.37 -0.33 2.03
N GLY A 9 3.02 -1.02 0.95
CA GLY A 9 3.95 -1.31 -0.12
C GLY A 9 3.62 -0.53 -1.39
N ILE A 10 4.55 0.30 -1.84
CA ILE A 10 4.47 0.93 -3.15
C ILE A 10 5.12 -0.03 -4.14
N LEU A 11 4.28 -0.73 -4.88
CA LEU A 11 4.70 -1.79 -5.79
C LEU A 11 4.84 -1.21 -7.19
N MET A 12 6.08 -1.18 -7.67
CA MET A 12 6.42 -0.56 -8.94
C MET A 12 6.85 -1.59 -9.98
N ARG A 13 6.55 -1.31 -11.23
CA ARG A 13 7.10 -2.00 -12.38
C ARG A 13 7.13 -1.04 -13.57
N ARG A 14 8.31 -0.87 -14.15
CA ARG A 14 8.53 -0.03 -15.35
C ARG A 14 7.91 1.37 -15.23
N GLY A 15 8.11 2.00 -14.07
CA GLY A 15 7.64 3.35 -13.83
C GLY A 15 6.16 3.48 -13.50
N ARG A 16 5.46 2.38 -13.33
CA ARG A 16 4.05 2.37 -12.94
C ARG A 16 3.86 1.73 -11.58
N MET A 17 2.90 2.24 -10.84
CA MET A 17 2.52 1.77 -9.52
C MET A 17 1.24 0.95 -9.62
N LEU A 18 1.20 -0.17 -8.87
CA LEU A 18 -0.02 -0.95 -8.73
C LEU A 18 -0.92 -0.31 -7.68
N ILE A 19 -2.18 -0.08 -8.05
CA ILE A 19 -3.22 0.29 -7.11
C ILE A 19 -4.34 -0.75 -7.15
N LEU A 20 -4.93 -0.99 -5.98
CA LEU A 20 -5.93 -2.03 -5.75
C LEU A 20 -7.22 -1.38 -5.26
N LYS A 21 -8.33 -1.68 -5.91
CA LYS A 21 -9.62 -1.09 -5.53
C LYS A 21 -10.26 -1.92 -4.42
N ARG A 22 -10.57 -1.28 -3.31
CA ARG A 22 -11.31 -1.90 -2.21
C ARG A 22 -12.74 -2.17 -2.62
N LYS A 23 -13.32 -3.24 -2.08
CA LYS A 23 -14.68 -3.63 -2.42
C LYS A 23 -15.71 -2.60 -1.95
N PRO A 24 -16.89 -2.55 -2.59
CA PRO A 24 -17.96 -1.60 -2.21
C PRO A 24 -18.46 -1.80 -0.77
N ASP A 25 -18.33 -3.00 -0.23
CA ASP A 25 -18.75 -3.35 1.13
C ASP A 25 -17.62 -3.26 2.16
N ASP A 26 -16.48 -2.71 1.80
CA ASP A 26 -15.39 -2.49 2.76
C ASP A 26 -15.83 -1.55 3.87
N GLU A 27 -15.55 -1.93 5.11
CA GLU A 27 -16.06 -1.20 6.28
C GLU A 27 -15.47 0.19 6.45
N ARG A 28 -14.21 0.40 6.01
CA ARG A 28 -13.50 1.66 6.25
C ARG A 28 -13.38 2.53 5.01
N ASN A 29 -13.06 1.91 3.89
CA ASN A 29 -12.70 2.64 2.67
C ASN A 29 -13.37 2.02 1.44
N PRO A 30 -14.72 1.95 1.40
CA PRO A 30 -15.40 1.33 0.26
C PRO A 30 -15.07 2.06 -1.04
N ASP A 31 -14.79 1.29 -2.09
CA ASP A 31 -14.50 1.76 -3.44
C ASP A 31 -13.25 2.66 -3.59
N LYS A 32 -12.48 2.82 -2.54
CA LYS A 32 -11.23 3.60 -2.63
C LYS A 32 -10.08 2.74 -3.14
N TRP A 33 -9.11 3.39 -3.74
CA TRP A 33 -7.90 2.74 -4.23
C TRP A 33 -6.81 2.74 -3.16
N ASP A 34 -6.15 1.60 -3.01
CA ASP A 34 -5.15 1.35 -1.98
C ASP A 34 -3.87 0.78 -2.60
N CYS A 35 -2.82 0.73 -1.82
CA CYS A 35 -1.60 0.00 -2.16
C CYS A 35 -1.62 -1.37 -1.47
N VAL A 36 -0.59 -2.19 -1.74
CA VAL A 36 -0.47 -3.47 -1.03
C VAL A 36 -0.05 -3.23 0.41
N GLY A 37 -0.44 -4.11 1.31
CA GLY A 37 -0.03 -4.03 2.71
C GLY A 37 -1.08 -4.57 3.65
N GLY A 38 -0.79 -4.52 4.91
CA GLY A 38 -1.71 -5.00 5.92
C GLY A 38 -1.08 -5.15 7.30
N HIS A 39 -1.83 -5.78 8.18
CA HIS A 39 -1.47 -5.96 9.57
C HIS A 39 -0.54 -7.15 9.78
N PHE A 40 0.25 -7.07 10.84
CA PHE A 40 1.19 -8.11 11.21
C PHE A 40 0.48 -9.35 11.72
N LEU A 41 0.99 -10.51 11.34
CA LEU A 41 0.74 -11.75 12.06
C LEU A 41 1.73 -11.83 13.24
N ALA A 42 1.42 -12.70 14.23
CA ALA A 42 2.29 -12.87 15.39
C ALA A 42 3.72 -13.23 14.98
N GLU A 43 4.68 -12.57 15.60
CA GLU A 43 6.12 -12.79 15.40
C GLU A 43 6.66 -12.52 14.00
N GLU A 44 5.86 -11.88 13.16
CA GLU A 44 6.24 -11.55 11.81
C GLU A 44 7.07 -10.25 11.80
N SER A 45 8.18 -10.24 11.04
CA SER A 45 8.91 -8.99 10.81
C SER A 45 8.15 -8.11 9.83
N ALA A 46 8.50 -6.83 9.76
CA ALA A 46 7.89 -5.92 8.79
C ALA A 46 8.14 -6.37 7.35
N GLU A 47 9.37 -6.85 7.05
CA GLU A 47 9.69 -7.35 5.72
C GLU A 47 8.87 -8.58 5.37
N ASP A 48 8.76 -9.54 6.28
CA ASP A 48 7.95 -10.73 6.05
C ASP A 48 6.47 -10.38 5.88
N CYS A 49 5.98 -9.42 6.65
CA CYS A 49 4.61 -8.93 6.54
C CYS A 49 4.32 -8.38 5.14
N ILE A 50 5.17 -7.48 4.63
CA ILE A 50 4.90 -6.87 3.32
C ILE A 50 5.03 -7.88 2.19
N LEU A 51 5.98 -8.82 2.27
CA LEU A 51 6.13 -9.86 1.26
C LEU A 51 4.92 -10.79 1.26
N ARG A 52 4.44 -11.18 2.42
CA ARG A 52 3.25 -12.03 2.56
C ARG A 52 2.00 -11.32 2.03
N GLU A 53 1.79 -10.08 2.44
CA GLU A 53 0.61 -9.31 2.01
C GLU A 53 0.62 -9.07 0.49
N ALA A 54 1.78 -8.74 -0.09
CA ALA A 54 1.89 -8.59 -1.54
C ALA A 54 1.51 -9.89 -2.26
N LYS A 55 2.00 -11.03 -1.78
CA LYS A 55 1.69 -12.33 -2.38
C LYS A 55 0.20 -12.68 -2.25
N GLU A 56 -0.37 -12.47 -1.07
CA GLU A 56 -1.78 -12.75 -0.82
C GLU A 56 -2.70 -11.86 -1.66
N GLU A 57 -2.40 -10.58 -1.75
CA GLU A 57 -3.27 -9.61 -2.41
C GLU A 57 -3.14 -9.59 -3.93
N THR A 58 -1.96 -9.93 -4.46
CA THR A 58 -1.69 -9.80 -5.90
C THR A 58 -1.25 -11.07 -6.60
N GLY A 59 -0.84 -12.08 -5.85
CA GLY A 59 -0.25 -13.29 -6.42
C GLY A 59 1.18 -13.09 -6.95
N LEU A 60 1.73 -11.89 -6.84
CA LEU A 60 3.04 -11.57 -7.39
C LEU A 60 4.16 -11.86 -6.41
N ASP A 61 5.28 -12.34 -6.95
CA ASP A 61 6.55 -12.34 -6.24
C ASP A 61 7.17 -10.95 -6.40
N VAL A 62 7.62 -10.38 -5.29
CA VAL A 62 8.16 -9.03 -5.28
C VAL A 62 9.51 -9.00 -4.55
N LYS A 63 10.30 -7.97 -4.86
CA LYS A 63 11.55 -7.70 -4.16
C LYS A 63 11.40 -6.38 -3.40
N ILE A 64 11.93 -6.34 -2.18
CA ILE A 64 12.02 -5.09 -1.43
C ILE A 64 13.20 -4.30 -1.98
N LYS A 65 12.94 -3.12 -2.51
CA LYS A 65 13.95 -2.23 -3.09
C LYS A 65 14.30 -1.07 -2.17
N GLY A 66 13.48 -0.80 -1.16
CA GLY A 66 13.75 0.26 -0.20
C GLY A 66 12.68 0.33 0.86
N HIS A 67 12.94 1.17 1.84
CA HIS A 67 12.01 1.47 2.92
C HIS A 67 12.17 2.93 3.33
N GLY A 68 11.20 3.46 4.06
CA GLY A 68 11.24 4.83 4.55
C GLY A 68 10.93 4.88 6.03
N LEU A 69 10.93 6.09 6.57
CA LEU A 69 10.50 6.33 7.93
C LEU A 69 9.02 5.98 8.09
N VAL A 70 8.65 5.50 9.28
CA VAL A 70 7.24 5.29 9.56
C VAL A 70 6.48 6.60 9.42
N PHE A 71 5.25 6.50 8.97
CA PHE A 71 4.33 7.64 8.93
C PHE A 71 3.17 7.37 9.86
N GLU A 72 2.52 8.44 10.32
CA GLU A 72 1.34 8.28 11.17
C GLU A 72 0.30 9.35 10.89
N TYR A 73 -0.95 9.01 11.17
CA TYR A 73 -2.05 9.95 11.09
C TYR A 73 -3.16 9.51 12.05
N LEU A 74 -4.06 10.44 12.33
CA LEU A 74 -5.25 10.16 13.15
C LEU A 74 -6.47 10.13 12.23
N ASP A 75 -7.36 9.20 12.49
CA ASP A 75 -8.68 9.15 11.87
C ASP A 75 -9.73 8.85 12.95
N LYS A 76 -10.98 8.65 12.55
CA LYS A 76 -12.05 8.38 13.51
C LYS A 76 -11.89 7.02 14.23
N TYR A 77 -11.01 6.16 13.74
CA TYR A 77 -10.74 4.85 14.36
C TYR A 77 -9.53 4.88 15.30
N GLY A 78 -8.78 5.98 15.34
CA GLY A 78 -7.62 6.15 16.20
C GLY A 78 -6.35 6.50 15.43
N ARG A 79 -5.20 6.12 16.01
CA ARG A 79 -3.89 6.37 15.40
C ARG A 79 -3.55 5.25 14.39
N ALA A 80 -3.10 5.64 13.24
CA ALA A 80 -2.59 4.72 12.22
C ALA A 80 -1.09 4.95 12.05
N VAL A 81 -0.31 3.87 12.13
CA VAL A 81 1.16 3.89 11.97
C VAL A 81 1.52 2.97 10.81
N GLY A 82 2.05 3.54 9.74
CA GLY A 82 2.42 2.79 8.55
C GLY A 82 3.93 2.65 8.39
N ILE A 83 4.36 1.46 8.01
CA ILE A 83 5.76 1.16 7.70
C ILE A 83 5.88 1.02 6.19
N PRO A 84 6.51 1.99 5.50
CA PRO A 84 6.51 2.01 4.04
C PRO A 84 7.65 1.23 3.42
N PHE A 85 7.33 0.50 2.35
CA PHE A 85 8.30 -0.23 1.54
C PHE A 85 8.14 0.10 0.07
N LEU A 86 9.28 0.22 -0.61
CA LEU A 86 9.31 0.27 -2.07
C LEU A 86 9.54 -1.15 -2.56
N LEU A 87 8.62 -1.65 -3.37
CA LEU A 87 8.64 -3.01 -3.90
C LEU A 87 8.76 -2.99 -5.41
N GLN A 88 9.41 -4.00 -5.97
CA GLN A 88 9.49 -4.21 -7.40
C GLN A 88 8.81 -5.53 -7.75
N ALA A 89 7.85 -5.48 -8.66
CA ALA A 89 7.19 -6.67 -9.17
C ALA A 89 7.98 -7.27 -10.33
N GLU A 90 8.00 -8.60 -10.40
CA GLU A 90 8.65 -9.32 -11.49
C GLU A 90 7.73 -9.52 -12.69
N SER A 91 6.44 -9.27 -12.52
CA SER A 91 5.42 -9.44 -13.56
C SER A 91 4.28 -8.47 -13.32
N THR A 92 3.42 -8.31 -14.30
CA THR A 92 2.20 -7.48 -14.20
C THR A 92 0.94 -8.32 -14.03
N ARG A 93 1.07 -9.64 -13.92
CA ARG A 93 -0.06 -10.57 -13.84
C ARG A 93 -0.61 -10.65 -12.43
N VAL A 94 -1.53 -9.76 -12.12
CA VAL A 94 -2.19 -9.71 -10.83
C VAL A 94 -3.32 -10.72 -10.76
N ALA A 95 -3.33 -11.50 -9.67
CA ALA A 95 -4.44 -12.40 -9.32
C ALA A 95 -5.05 -11.87 -8.04
N LEU A 96 -6.20 -11.22 -8.13
CA LEU A 96 -6.87 -10.61 -6.98
C LEU A 96 -7.46 -11.68 -6.06
N SER A 97 -7.38 -11.45 -4.75
CA SER A 97 -8.04 -12.28 -3.74
C SER A 97 -9.19 -11.53 -3.06
N GLU A 98 -8.92 -10.35 -2.53
CA GLU A 98 -9.89 -9.59 -1.73
C GLU A 98 -10.29 -8.25 -2.34
N HIS A 99 -9.54 -7.75 -3.31
CA HIS A 99 -9.84 -6.47 -3.94
C HIS A 99 -10.76 -6.64 -5.16
N ALA A 100 -11.49 -5.58 -5.48
CA ALA A 100 -12.46 -5.60 -6.58
C ALA A 100 -11.85 -5.39 -7.95
N ASP A 101 -10.72 -4.69 -8.02
CA ASP A 101 -10.07 -4.34 -9.29
C ASP A 101 -8.61 -3.94 -9.02
N TYR A 102 -7.83 -3.82 -10.09
CA TYR A 102 -6.47 -3.31 -10.01
C TYR A 102 -6.12 -2.49 -11.25
N LYS A 103 -5.15 -1.60 -11.10
CA LYS A 103 -4.59 -0.83 -12.22
C LYS A 103 -3.11 -0.58 -11.99
N TRP A 104 -2.37 -0.53 -13.07
CA TRP A 104 -1.00 -0.05 -13.10
C TRP A 104 -1.04 1.39 -13.62
N VAL A 105 -0.65 2.35 -12.78
CA VAL A 105 -0.76 3.77 -13.10
C VAL A 105 0.58 4.49 -12.88
N SER A 106 0.80 5.57 -13.62
CA SER A 106 1.93 6.44 -13.31
C SER A 106 1.63 7.21 -12.03
N LEU A 107 2.68 7.70 -11.35
CA LEU A 107 2.46 8.51 -10.14
C LEU A 107 1.67 9.78 -10.45
N HIS A 108 1.84 10.34 -11.64
CA HIS A 108 1.08 11.51 -12.08
C HIS A 108 -0.42 11.23 -12.18
N GLU A 109 -0.80 10.02 -12.58
CA GLU A 109 -2.20 9.63 -12.75
C GLU A 109 -2.94 9.40 -11.43
N LEU A 110 -2.22 9.28 -10.29
CA LEU A 110 -2.86 9.02 -8.99
C LEU A 110 -3.90 10.07 -8.61
N LYS A 111 -3.72 11.31 -9.04
CA LYS A 111 -4.69 12.40 -8.77
C LYS A 111 -6.06 12.13 -9.36
N ASP A 112 -6.16 11.24 -10.35
CA ASP A 112 -7.42 10.90 -11.01
C ASP A 112 -8.18 9.79 -10.28
N TYR A 113 -7.62 9.27 -9.20
CA TYR A 113 -8.20 8.16 -8.43
C TYR A 113 -8.46 8.59 -6.99
N ASN A 114 -9.56 8.09 -6.44
CA ASN A 114 -9.90 8.33 -5.04
C ASN A 114 -9.11 7.37 -4.15
N CYS A 115 -7.92 7.80 -3.76
CA CYS A 115 -6.96 6.97 -3.01
C CYS A 115 -7.12 7.12 -1.50
N VAL A 116 -6.80 6.05 -0.76
CA VAL A 116 -6.68 6.11 0.69
C VAL A 116 -5.46 6.96 1.08
N PRO A 117 -5.44 7.55 2.30
CA PRO A 117 -4.33 8.42 2.72
C PRO A 117 -2.96 7.73 2.76
N GLU A 118 -2.93 6.43 2.97
CA GLU A 118 -1.68 5.66 3.07
C GLU A 118 -0.82 5.79 1.82
N ILE A 119 -1.42 5.84 0.63
CA ILE A 119 -0.65 5.94 -0.62
C ILE A 119 0.21 7.20 -0.64
N GLY A 120 -0.41 8.37 -0.41
CA GLY A 120 0.32 9.63 -0.42
C GLY A 120 1.39 9.69 0.67
N ARG A 121 1.06 9.21 1.86
CA ARG A 121 2.00 9.21 2.97
C ARG A 121 3.19 8.28 2.74
N ALA A 122 2.95 7.10 2.18
CA ALA A 122 4.03 6.18 1.83
C ALA A 122 4.93 6.76 0.73
N LEU A 123 4.35 7.39 -0.29
CA LEU A 123 5.12 8.03 -1.36
C LEU A 123 6.03 9.12 -0.84
N VAL A 124 5.55 9.96 0.08
CA VAL A 124 6.37 10.99 0.73
C VAL A 124 7.47 10.36 1.57
N ALA A 125 7.13 9.37 2.38
CA ALA A 125 8.09 8.69 3.27
C ALA A 125 9.20 7.99 2.48
N LEU A 126 8.87 7.47 1.30
CA LEU A 126 9.84 6.82 0.40
C LEU A 126 10.57 7.81 -0.52
N LYS A 127 10.26 9.10 -0.40
CA LYS A 127 10.86 10.18 -1.20
C LYS A 127 10.58 10.04 -2.70
N LEU A 128 9.47 9.43 -3.05
CA LEU A 128 9.03 9.28 -4.43
C LEU A 128 8.27 10.51 -4.92
N ILE A 129 7.69 11.27 -4.00
CA ILE A 129 7.09 12.59 -4.24
C ILE A 129 7.50 13.51 -3.11
N LYS A 130 7.34 14.84 -3.34
CA LYS A 130 7.63 15.83 -2.31
C LYS A 130 6.49 15.89 -1.30
N GLY A 131 6.85 15.99 -0.01
CA GLY A 131 5.88 16.29 1.02
C GLY A 131 5.47 17.77 0.98
N ARG A 132 4.38 18.08 1.67
CA ARG A 132 3.97 19.47 1.90
C ARG A 132 4.87 20.09 2.96
N ASN A 133 5.24 21.33 2.73
CA ASN A 133 5.95 22.15 3.71
C ASN A 133 4.96 22.82 4.65
#